data_ec9a1cbef2e21d1638773e75de519f6d
#
_entry.id   ec9a1cbef2e21d1638773e75de519f6d
#
_cell.length_a   1.000
_cell.length_b   1.000
_cell.length_c   1.000
_cell.angle_alpha   90.00
_cell.angle_beta   90.00
_cell.angle_gamma   90.00
#
_symmetry.space_group_name_H-M   'P 1'
#
loop_
_entity.id
_entity.type
_entity.pdbx_description
1 polymer ?
#
loop_
_entity_poly.entity_id
_entity_poly.type
_entity_poly.pdbx_seq_one_letter_code
_entity_poly.pdbx_strand_id
1 'polypeptide(L)'
;KPIVIGRHAHGDQYKATDFKVPGAGTVMMTYIPADGSAPVEMKIADYGADGGVVMGMYNYNDSIRDFARASLRYGILRNYPVYLSTKNTILKAYDGSFKDIFEEVYQNEFKAEMDAAGLTYEHRLIDDMVACAMKWEGGYLWACKNYDGDVQSDTVAQGFGSLGLMTSVLMTPDGKTVEAEAAHGTVTRHYRQHQQGKPTSTNPIASIFAWTRGLAHRGKLDGNQELIDFTQALEEVVIETVESGKMTKDLAALVGEGTPYQTTDDFMNSIAENLAARVSA
;
A
#
# COMPACT_ATOMS: atom_id res chain seq x y z
N LYS A 1 15.26 -4.53 -4.56
CA LYS A 1 14.21 -4.10 -5.53
C LYS A 1 13.01 -3.56 -4.76
N PRO A 2 12.19 -2.66 -5.33
CA PRO A 2 10.99 -2.16 -4.67
C PRO A 2 10.02 -3.28 -4.28
N ILE A 3 9.38 -3.12 -3.11
CA ILE A 3 8.25 -3.94 -2.67
C ILE A 3 6.99 -3.10 -2.83
N VAL A 4 5.98 -3.63 -3.50
CA VAL A 4 4.68 -2.97 -3.66
C VAL A 4 3.69 -3.64 -2.73
N ILE A 5 3.15 -2.89 -1.78
CA ILE A 5 2.06 -3.36 -0.92
C ILE A 5 0.74 -2.88 -1.53
N GLY A 6 -0.07 -3.83 -2.01
CA GLY A 6 -1.44 -3.58 -2.45
C GLY A 6 -2.39 -3.70 -1.27
N ARG A 7 -3.10 -2.62 -0.91
CA ARG A 7 -4.09 -2.62 0.16
C ARG A 7 -5.51 -2.56 -0.41
N HIS A 8 -6.37 -3.49 0.00
CA HIS A 8 -7.79 -3.43 -0.28
C HIS A 8 -8.45 -2.33 0.58
N ALA A 9 -8.58 -1.12 0.06
CA ALA A 9 -9.05 0.05 0.80
C ALA A 9 -10.58 0.04 1.03
N HIS A 10 -11.16 -1.13 1.36
CA HIS A 10 -12.59 -1.29 1.62
C HIS A 10 -12.87 -2.37 2.67
N GLY A 11 -13.90 -2.13 3.50
CA GLY A 11 -14.41 -3.15 4.40
C GLY A 11 -13.50 -3.49 5.57
N ASP A 12 -13.63 -4.73 6.04
CA ASP A 12 -12.89 -5.32 7.15
C ASP A 12 -13.02 -4.47 8.44
N GLN A 13 -11.97 -4.33 9.24
CA GLN A 13 -11.97 -3.59 10.50
C GLN A 13 -12.33 -2.10 10.32
N TYR A 14 -12.05 -1.50 9.16
CA TYR A 14 -12.31 -0.08 8.87
C TYR A 14 -13.79 0.26 8.63
N LYS A 15 -14.65 -0.75 8.46
CA LYS A 15 -16.11 -0.65 8.32
C LYS A 15 -16.83 -1.55 9.32
N ALA A 16 -16.15 -1.95 10.38
CA ALA A 16 -16.72 -2.79 11.41
C ALA A 16 -17.79 -2.05 12.24
N THR A 17 -18.74 -2.81 12.73
CA THR A 17 -19.63 -2.39 13.80
C THR A 17 -19.22 -3.11 15.07
N ASP A 18 -18.89 -2.37 16.11
CA ASP A 18 -18.48 -2.90 17.40
C ASP A 18 -19.23 -2.23 18.55
N PHE A 19 -19.38 -2.95 19.64
CA PHE A 19 -19.92 -2.39 20.87
C PHE A 19 -19.45 -3.14 22.12
N LYS A 20 -19.58 -2.47 23.26
CA LYS A 20 -19.35 -3.08 24.58
C LYS A 20 -20.59 -3.81 25.04
N VAL A 21 -20.47 -5.09 25.29
CA VAL A 21 -21.53 -5.93 25.90
C VAL A 21 -21.57 -5.62 27.39
N PRO A 22 -22.69 -5.12 27.94
CA PRO A 22 -22.69 -4.53 29.29
C PRO A 22 -22.76 -5.56 30.43
N GLY A 23 -23.04 -6.82 30.13
CA GLY A 23 -23.21 -7.86 31.16
C GLY A 23 -23.56 -9.21 30.57
N ALA A 24 -24.14 -10.07 31.42
CA ALA A 24 -24.54 -11.42 31.01
C ALA A 24 -25.56 -11.41 29.89
N GLY A 25 -25.37 -12.25 28.90
CA GLY A 25 -26.26 -12.39 27.75
C GLY A 25 -25.63 -13.13 26.59
N THR A 26 -26.39 -13.31 25.52
CA THR A 26 -25.93 -13.96 24.28
C THR A 26 -25.88 -12.96 23.14
N VAL A 27 -24.79 -12.95 22.38
CA VAL A 27 -24.70 -12.19 21.14
C VAL A 27 -24.93 -13.11 19.96
N MET A 28 -25.83 -12.69 19.08
CA MET A 28 -26.21 -13.38 17.85
C MET A 28 -25.86 -12.55 16.63
N MET A 29 -25.53 -13.21 15.52
CA MET A 29 -25.44 -12.62 14.18
C MET A 29 -26.57 -13.22 13.33
N THR A 30 -27.35 -12.37 12.68
CA THR A 30 -28.50 -12.79 11.89
C THR A 30 -28.39 -12.29 10.46
N TYR A 31 -28.50 -13.20 9.50
CA TYR A 31 -28.67 -12.88 8.09
C TYR A 31 -30.15 -13.00 7.72
N ILE A 32 -30.73 -11.93 7.18
CA ILE A 32 -32.14 -11.86 6.75
C ILE A 32 -32.16 -11.83 5.22
N PRO A 33 -32.55 -12.93 4.54
CA PRO A 33 -32.64 -12.98 3.09
C PRO A 33 -33.68 -12.02 2.53
N ALA A 34 -33.36 -11.35 1.41
CA ALA A 34 -34.28 -10.41 0.74
C ALA A 34 -35.45 -11.11 0.02
N ASP A 35 -35.34 -12.41 -0.27
CA ASP A 35 -36.35 -13.21 -0.94
C ASP A 35 -37.47 -13.71 0.01
N GLY A 36 -37.40 -13.35 1.30
CA GLY A 36 -38.35 -13.74 2.31
C GLY A 36 -38.17 -15.18 2.87
N SER A 37 -37.09 -15.87 2.50
CA SER A 37 -36.72 -17.15 3.13
C SER A 37 -36.34 -16.95 4.60
N ALA A 38 -36.32 -18.06 5.36
CA ALA A 38 -36.05 -18.00 6.78
C ALA A 38 -34.70 -17.37 7.11
N PRO A 39 -34.63 -16.49 8.13
CA PRO A 39 -33.37 -15.94 8.61
C PRO A 39 -32.39 -17.03 9.04
N VAL A 40 -31.10 -16.77 8.86
CA VAL A 40 -30.02 -17.62 9.36
C VAL A 40 -29.41 -16.94 10.58
N GLU A 41 -29.50 -17.62 11.73
CA GLU A 41 -28.98 -17.12 13.00
C GLU A 41 -27.75 -17.91 13.44
N MET A 42 -26.71 -17.18 13.84
CA MET A 42 -25.46 -17.74 14.32
C MET A 42 -25.13 -17.14 15.68
N LYS A 43 -24.90 -18.00 16.67
CA LYS A 43 -24.44 -17.57 17.99
C LYS A 43 -22.96 -17.19 17.87
N ILE A 44 -22.62 -15.96 18.28
CA ILE A 44 -21.25 -15.47 18.38
C ILE A 44 -20.65 -15.92 19.70
N ALA A 45 -21.25 -15.51 20.83
CA ALA A 45 -20.74 -15.85 22.15
C ALA A 45 -21.83 -15.69 23.25
N ASP A 46 -21.63 -16.38 24.37
CA ASP A 46 -22.31 -16.11 25.63
C ASP A 46 -21.36 -15.30 26.53
N TYR A 47 -21.88 -14.24 27.14
CA TYR A 47 -21.15 -13.36 28.06
C TYR A 47 -21.60 -13.58 29.51
N GLY A 48 -20.64 -13.53 30.42
CA GLY A 48 -20.88 -13.49 31.86
C GLY A 48 -21.21 -12.09 32.37
N ALA A 49 -21.31 -11.95 33.71
CA ALA A 49 -21.70 -10.70 34.37
C ALA A 49 -20.81 -9.49 34.04
N ASP A 50 -19.54 -9.70 33.77
CA ASP A 50 -18.61 -8.64 33.46
C ASP A 50 -18.71 -8.13 31.99
N GLY A 51 -19.57 -8.78 31.17
CA GLY A 51 -19.75 -8.41 29.76
C GLY A 51 -18.52 -8.66 28.92
N GLY A 52 -18.25 -7.74 27.98
CA GLY A 52 -17.10 -7.84 27.08
C GLY A 52 -17.20 -6.91 25.89
N VAL A 53 -16.61 -7.32 24.76
CA VAL A 53 -16.66 -6.59 23.48
C VAL A 53 -17.04 -7.54 22.36
N VAL A 54 -17.71 -7.02 21.33
CA VAL A 54 -18.02 -7.76 20.11
C VAL A 54 -17.84 -6.85 18.91
N MET A 55 -17.44 -7.44 17.79
CA MET A 55 -17.28 -6.76 16.51
C MET A 55 -17.81 -7.63 15.39
N GLY A 56 -18.55 -7.02 14.46
CA GLY A 56 -18.89 -7.57 13.16
C GLY A 56 -18.21 -6.78 12.05
N MET A 57 -17.55 -7.45 11.13
CA MET A 57 -16.97 -6.86 9.94
C MET A 57 -17.49 -7.56 8.68
N TYR A 58 -17.37 -6.90 7.53
CA TYR A 58 -17.86 -7.42 6.25
C TYR A 58 -17.00 -7.00 5.08
N ASN A 59 -17.19 -7.67 3.97
CA ASN A 59 -16.73 -7.24 2.66
C ASN A 59 -17.69 -7.71 1.58
N TYR A 60 -17.55 -7.18 0.36
CA TYR A 60 -18.36 -7.54 -0.80
C TYR A 60 -17.53 -8.29 -1.84
N ASN A 61 -18.11 -9.35 -2.43
CA ASN A 61 -17.43 -10.13 -3.46
C ASN A 61 -17.00 -9.29 -4.67
N ASP A 62 -17.81 -8.32 -5.09
CA ASP A 62 -17.47 -7.44 -6.21
C ASP A 62 -16.28 -6.55 -5.86
N SER A 63 -16.22 -6.00 -4.64
CA SER A 63 -15.09 -5.21 -4.18
C SER A 63 -13.80 -6.05 -4.10
N ILE A 64 -13.89 -7.30 -3.67
CA ILE A 64 -12.75 -8.23 -3.65
C ILE A 64 -12.29 -8.56 -5.09
N ARG A 65 -13.23 -8.78 -6.02
CA ARG A 65 -12.92 -9.00 -7.45
C ARG A 65 -12.20 -7.81 -8.06
N ASP A 66 -12.69 -6.62 -7.79
CA ASP A 66 -12.07 -5.39 -8.30
C ASP A 66 -10.66 -5.18 -7.72
N PHE A 67 -10.46 -5.51 -6.47
CA PHE A 67 -9.13 -5.48 -5.86
C PHE A 67 -8.19 -6.54 -6.47
N ALA A 68 -8.70 -7.74 -6.77
CA ALA A 68 -7.94 -8.77 -7.48
C ALA A 68 -7.50 -8.27 -8.86
N ARG A 69 -8.44 -7.69 -9.66
CA ARG A 69 -8.14 -7.10 -10.96
C ARG A 69 -7.10 -5.99 -10.88
N ALA A 70 -7.26 -5.07 -9.94
CA ALA A 70 -6.31 -3.98 -9.72
C ALA A 70 -4.91 -4.52 -9.39
N SER A 71 -4.81 -5.49 -8.48
CA SER A 71 -3.55 -6.08 -8.03
C SER A 71 -2.83 -6.82 -9.17
N LEU A 72 -3.54 -7.69 -9.89
CA LEU A 72 -2.96 -8.48 -11.00
C LEU A 72 -2.54 -7.57 -12.15
N ARG A 73 -3.37 -6.60 -12.54
CA ARG A 73 -3.04 -5.60 -13.57
C ARG A 73 -1.82 -4.77 -13.19
N TYR A 74 -1.73 -4.32 -11.94
CA TYR A 74 -0.58 -3.55 -11.49
C TYR A 74 0.70 -4.39 -11.42
N GLY A 75 0.57 -5.69 -11.07
CA GLY A 75 1.68 -6.65 -11.17
C GLY A 75 2.22 -6.76 -12.60
N ILE A 76 1.34 -6.92 -13.59
CA ILE A 76 1.72 -6.95 -15.01
C ILE A 76 2.38 -5.63 -15.42
N LEU A 77 1.77 -4.50 -15.06
CA LEU A 77 2.29 -3.16 -15.39
C LEU A 77 3.70 -2.91 -14.83
N ARG A 78 4.00 -3.48 -13.67
CA ARG A 78 5.32 -3.38 -13.01
C ARG A 78 6.29 -4.48 -13.41
N ASN A 79 5.84 -5.47 -14.16
CA ASN A 79 6.58 -6.70 -14.45
C ASN A 79 6.99 -7.42 -13.16
N TYR A 80 6.04 -7.60 -12.24
CA TYR A 80 6.21 -8.20 -10.92
C TYR A 80 5.25 -9.37 -10.72
N PRO A 81 5.69 -10.47 -10.09
CA PRO A 81 4.79 -11.50 -9.58
C PRO A 81 3.88 -10.91 -8.49
N VAL A 82 2.70 -11.51 -8.33
CA VAL A 82 1.69 -11.05 -7.38
C VAL A 82 1.45 -12.13 -6.32
N TYR A 83 1.49 -11.72 -5.06
CA TYR A 83 1.20 -12.57 -3.91
C TYR A 83 0.00 -12.00 -3.14
N LEU A 84 -1.07 -12.78 -3.00
CA LEU A 84 -2.14 -12.47 -2.06
C LEU A 84 -1.81 -13.12 -0.72
N SER A 85 -1.96 -12.39 0.38
CA SER A 85 -1.89 -12.99 1.71
C SER A 85 -3.19 -12.93 2.48
N THR A 86 -3.50 -14.00 3.20
CA THR A 86 -4.66 -14.09 4.10
C THR A 86 -4.32 -15.00 5.29
N LYS A 87 -5.27 -15.14 6.22
CA LYS A 87 -5.22 -16.16 7.28
C LYS A 87 -6.40 -17.15 7.13
N ASN A 88 -6.63 -17.64 5.92
CA ASN A 88 -7.74 -18.53 5.58
C ASN A 88 -7.75 -19.85 6.36
N THR A 89 -6.64 -20.25 6.93
CA THR A 89 -6.56 -21.42 7.83
C THR A 89 -7.34 -21.21 9.15
N ILE A 90 -7.54 -19.95 9.54
CA ILE A 90 -8.31 -19.53 10.72
C ILE A 90 -9.67 -18.95 10.28
N LEU A 91 -9.66 -17.93 9.43
CA LEU A 91 -10.85 -17.26 8.90
C LEU A 91 -11.31 -17.96 7.62
N LYS A 92 -11.79 -19.21 7.78
CA LYS A 92 -12.04 -20.12 6.64
C LYS A 92 -13.03 -19.58 5.63
N ALA A 93 -14.13 -18.96 6.07
CA ALA A 93 -15.12 -18.37 5.18
C ALA A 93 -14.70 -16.98 4.70
N TYR A 94 -14.33 -16.10 5.61
CA TYR A 94 -14.02 -14.70 5.30
C TYR A 94 -12.78 -14.58 4.41
N ASP A 95 -11.64 -15.06 4.87
CA ASP A 95 -10.39 -15.02 4.14
C ASP A 95 -10.36 -16.03 2.98
N GLY A 96 -11.10 -17.16 3.13
CA GLY A 96 -11.32 -18.11 2.06
C GLY A 96 -11.98 -17.47 0.84
N SER A 97 -12.94 -16.57 1.03
CA SER A 97 -13.58 -15.84 -0.07
C SER A 97 -12.57 -14.95 -0.83
N PHE A 98 -11.65 -14.28 -0.14
CA PHE A 98 -10.58 -13.52 -0.79
C PHE A 98 -9.69 -14.43 -1.66
N LYS A 99 -9.24 -15.54 -1.08
CA LYS A 99 -8.40 -16.52 -1.78
C LYS A 99 -9.09 -17.06 -3.02
N ASP A 100 -10.34 -17.50 -2.89
CA ASP A 100 -11.07 -18.15 -3.98
C ASP A 100 -11.43 -17.16 -5.09
N ILE A 101 -11.83 -15.93 -4.76
CA ILE A 101 -12.13 -14.88 -5.75
C ILE A 101 -10.86 -14.43 -6.49
N PHE A 102 -9.73 -14.26 -5.80
CA PHE A 102 -8.47 -13.94 -6.47
C PHE A 102 -8.03 -15.03 -7.43
N GLU A 103 -8.16 -16.30 -7.02
CA GLU A 103 -7.85 -17.45 -7.89
C GLU A 103 -8.78 -17.49 -9.10
N GLU A 104 -10.09 -17.27 -8.91
CA GLU A 104 -11.09 -17.20 -9.99
C GLU A 104 -10.71 -16.10 -11.00
N VAL A 105 -10.42 -14.88 -10.53
CA VAL A 105 -10.03 -13.75 -11.40
C VAL A 105 -8.71 -14.03 -12.12
N TYR A 106 -7.73 -14.55 -11.42
CA TYR A 106 -6.45 -14.91 -12.03
C TYR A 106 -6.63 -15.93 -13.16
N GLN A 107 -7.29 -17.06 -12.89
CA GLN A 107 -7.45 -18.13 -13.88
C GLN A 107 -8.26 -17.69 -15.10
N ASN A 108 -9.32 -16.90 -14.90
CA ASN A 108 -10.25 -16.55 -15.97
C ASN A 108 -9.85 -15.29 -16.75
N GLU A 109 -9.16 -14.33 -16.13
CA GLU A 109 -8.94 -13.02 -16.72
C GLU A 109 -7.46 -12.70 -16.99
N PHE A 110 -6.51 -13.20 -16.18
CA PHE A 110 -5.12 -12.73 -16.20
C PHE A 110 -4.07 -13.79 -16.47
N LYS A 111 -4.40 -15.08 -16.30
CA LYS A 111 -3.42 -16.17 -16.39
C LYS A 111 -2.65 -16.18 -17.70
N ALA A 112 -3.34 -16.04 -18.82
CA ALA A 112 -2.71 -16.10 -20.15
C ALA A 112 -1.71 -14.94 -20.35
N GLU A 113 -2.06 -13.74 -19.90
CA GLU A 113 -1.20 -12.55 -20.00
C GLU A 113 0.00 -12.64 -19.04
N MET A 114 -0.22 -13.08 -17.82
CA MET A 114 0.85 -13.28 -16.83
C MET A 114 1.82 -14.39 -17.25
N ASP A 115 1.32 -15.52 -17.74
CA ASP A 115 2.15 -16.61 -18.26
C ASP A 115 3.02 -16.13 -19.44
N ALA A 116 2.45 -15.35 -20.36
CA ALA A 116 3.18 -14.78 -21.50
C ALA A 116 4.28 -13.78 -21.05
N ALA A 117 4.07 -13.10 -19.95
CA ALA A 117 5.04 -12.17 -19.33
C ALA A 117 6.04 -12.90 -18.40
N GLY A 118 5.91 -14.20 -18.19
CA GLY A 118 6.74 -14.97 -17.25
C GLY A 118 6.48 -14.61 -15.77
N LEU A 119 5.27 -14.12 -15.47
CA LEU A 119 4.84 -13.71 -14.14
C LEU A 119 3.96 -14.77 -13.47
N THR A 120 3.95 -14.77 -12.14
CA THR A 120 3.18 -15.73 -11.34
C THR A 120 2.24 -15.01 -10.38
N TYR A 121 1.11 -15.67 -10.10
CA TYR A 121 0.27 -15.36 -8.96
C TYR A 121 0.31 -16.49 -7.95
N GLU A 122 0.38 -16.18 -6.66
CA GLU A 122 0.38 -17.16 -5.58
C GLU A 122 -0.36 -16.62 -4.36
N HIS A 123 -1.18 -17.47 -3.73
CA HIS A 123 -1.74 -17.18 -2.41
C HIS A 123 -0.82 -17.76 -1.32
N ARG A 124 -0.53 -16.97 -0.29
CA ARG A 124 0.26 -17.37 0.88
C ARG A 124 -0.42 -16.98 2.18
N LEU A 125 -0.05 -17.63 3.28
CA LEU A 125 -0.45 -17.18 4.61
C LEU A 125 0.27 -15.87 4.95
N ILE A 126 -0.42 -14.97 5.69
CA ILE A 126 0.11 -13.64 6.03
C ILE A 126 1.45 -13.73 6.78
N ASP A 127 1.57 -14.66 7.72
CA ASP A 127 2.80 -14.87 8.49
C ASP A 127 3.98 -15.35 7.62
N ASP A 128 3.73 -16.17 6.61
CA ASP A 128 4.71 -16.58 5.63
C ASP A 128 5.15 -15.39 4.75
N MET A 129 4.20 -14.57 4.27
CA MET A 129 4.53 -13.38 3.50
C MET A 129 5.31 -12.33 4.29
N VAL A 130 5.05 -12.18 5.59
CA VAL A 130 5.88 -11.33 6.46
C VAL A 130 7.31 -11.84 6.48
N ALA A 131 7.50 -13.16 6.63
CA ALA A 131 8.84 -13.76 6.60
C ALA A 131 9.54 -13.59 5.24
N CYS A 132 8.77 -13.68 4.14
CA CYS A 132 9.27 -13.42 2.78
C CYS A 132 9.69 -11.96 2.60
N ALA A 133 8.87 -11.01 3.05
CA ALA A 133 9.17 -9.59 2.95
C ALA A 133 10.46 -9.18 3.67
N MET A 134 10.80 -9.87 4.76
CA MET A 134 12.05 -9.64 5.51
C MET A 134 13.30 -10.29 4.89
N LYS A 135 13.13 -11.20 3.90
CA LYS A 135 14.21 -12.01 3.36
C LYS A 135 14.43 -11.88 1.86
N TRP A 136 13.37 -11.59 1.10
CA TRP A 136 13.45 -11.50 -0.35
C TRP A 136 14.00 -10.15 -0.80
N GLU A 137 14.60 -10.13 -1.98
CA GLU A 137 15.18 -8.94 -2.59
C GLU A 137 14.17 -7.88 -3.06
N GLY A 138 12.88 -8.12 -2.90
CA GLY A 138 11.82 -7.29 -3.48
C GLY A 138 11.56 -7.63 -4.96
N GLY A 139 10.90 -6.72 -5.68
CA GLY A 139 10.49 -6.94 -7.06
C GLY A 139 9.21 -7.78 -7.17
N TYR A 140 8.26 -7.56 -6.26
CA TYR A 140 6.97 -8.23 -6.24
C TYR A 140 5.86 -7.28 -5.74
N LEU A 141 4.62 -7.66 -6.03
CA LEU A 141 3.43 -7.04 -5.46
C LEU A 141 2.83 -7.98 -4.40
N TRP A 142 2.61 -7.44 -3.22
CA TRP A 142 1.96 -8.12 -2.12
C TRP A 142 0.57 -7.54 -1.87
N ALA A 143 -0.47 -8.25 -2.30
CA ALA A 143 -1.87 -7.89 -2.10
C ALA A 143 -2.33 -8.31 -0.70
N CYS A 144 -2.86 -7.36 0.05
CA CYS A 144 -3.28 -7.49 1.44
C CYS A 144 -4.73 -7.06 1.63
N LYS A 145 -5.43 -7.68 2.58
CA LYS A 145 -6.68 -7.14 3.11
C LYS A 145 -6.45 -5.77 3.75
N ASN A 146 -7.53 -5.05 4.06
CA ASN A 146 -7.48 -3.65 4.45
C ASN A 146 -6.52 -3.39 5.64
N TYR A 147 -6.73 -4.02 6.77
CA TYR A 147 -5.88 -3.85 7.96
C TYR A 147 -4.46 -4.40 7.76
N ASP A 148 -4.35 -5.57 7.14
CA ASP A 148 -3.06 -6.18 6.86
C ASP A 148 -2.20 -5.26 5.99
N GLY A 149 -2.79 -4.66 4.95
CA GLY A 149 -2.12 -3.72 4.05
C GLY A 149 -1.69 -2.43 4.74
N ASP A 150 -2.52 -1.89 5.64
CA ASP A 150 -2.19 -0.73 6.45
C ASP A 150 -0.95 -0.98 7.32
N VAL A 151 -0.98 -2.06 8.09
CA VAL A 151 0.11 -2.40 9.01
C VAL A 151 1.39 -2.82 8.27
N GLN A 152 1.26 -3.63 7.21
CA GLN A 152 2.43 -4.16 6.51
C GLN A 152 3.11 -3.11 5.62
N SER A 153 2.38 -2.16 5.05
CA SER A 153 3.01 -1.06 4.31
C SER A 153 3.95 -0.26 5.20
N ASP A 154 3.49 0.11 6.39
CA ASP A 154 4.31 0.84 7.37
C ASP A 154 5.46 -0.01 7.92
N THR A 155 5.21 -1.29 8.24
CA THR A 155 6.23 -2.21 8.75
C THR A 155 7.37 -2.38 7.76
N VAL A 156 7.06 -2.62 6.49
CA VAL A 156 8.06 -2.78 5.43
C VAL A 156 8.80 -1.46 5.19
N ALA A 157 8.08 -0.33 5.12
CA ALA A 157 8.70 0.98 4.93
C ALA A 157 9.68 1.31 6.06
N GLN A 158 9.33 1.05 7.32
CA GLN A 158 10.22 1.26 8.46
C GLN A 158 11.39 0.27 8.50
N GLY A 159 11.16 -0.97 8.08
CA GLY A 159 12.20 -2.00 8.06
C GLY A 159 13.30 -1.75 7.02
N PHE A 160 12.97 -1.12 5.91
CA PHE A 160 13.89 -0.88 4.78
C PHE A 160 14.25 0.61 4.57
N GLY A 161 13.80 1.50 5.42
CA GLY A 161 14.12 2.91 5.28
C GLY A 161 13.27 3.78 6.19
N SER A 162 12.46 4.66 5.60
CA SER A 162 11.64 5.64 6.31
C SER A 162 10.29 5.75 5.63
N LEU A 163 9.25 6.05 6.41
CA LEU A 163 7.93 6.44 5.86
C LEU A 163 8.05 7.61 4.87
N GLY A 164 9.06 8.48 5.03
CA GLY A 164 9.35 9.58 4.10
C GLY A 164 9.75 9.14 2.68
N LEU A 165 9.99 7.85 2.46
CA LEU A 165 10.26 7.25 1.14
C LEU A 165 9.04 6.54 0.55
N MET A 166 7.95 6.39 1.31
CA MET A 166 6.76 5.69 0.89
C MET A 166 5.82 6.61 0.14
N THR A 167 5.44 6.20 -1.08
CA THR A 167 4.43 6.87 -1.90
C THR A 167 3.21 5.96 -1.99
N SER A 168 2.04 6.52 -1.75
CA SER A 168 0.75 5.85 -1.88
C SER A 168 0.12 6.16 -3.22
N VAL A 169 -0.52 5.15 -3.83
CA VAL A 169 -1.30 5.29 -5.07
C VAL A 169 -2.63 4.57 -4.89
N LEU A 170 -3.73 5.30 -5.01
CA LEU A 170 -5.05 4.73 -5.21
C LEU A 170 -5.27 4.53 -6.71
N MET A 171 -5.77 3.37 -7.10
CA MET A 171 -6.00 3.04 -8.50
C MET A 171 -7.38 2.39 -8.69
N THR A 172 -8.10 2.80 -9.74
CA THR A 172 -9.34 2.14 -10.14
C THR A 172 -9.08 0.73 -10.69
N PRO A 173 -10.04 -0.22 -10.60
CA PRO A 173 -9.87 -1.60 -11.06
C PRO A 173 -9.48 -1.72 -12.54
N ASP A 174 -9.92 -0.77 -13.37
CA ASP A 174 -9.56 -0.70 -14.80
C ASP A 174 -8.19 -0.05 -15.06
N GLY A 175 -7.54 0.46 -14.02
CA GLY A 175 -6.23 1.11 -14.10
C GLY A 175 -6.22 2.46 -14.80
N LYS A 176 -7.38 3.06 -15.10
CA LYS A 176 -7.45 4.32 -15.86
C LYS A 176 -7.32 5.57 -15.02
N THR A 177 -7.71 5.49 -13.75
CA THR A 177 -7.63 6.61 -12.82
C THR A 177 -6.72 6.26 -11.67
N VAL A 178 -5.80 7.16 -11.36
CA VAL A 178 -4.94 7.06 -10.18
C VAL A 178 -4.94 8.37 -9.41
N GLU A 179 -4.83 8.25 -8.11
CA GLU A 179 -4.49 9.33 -7.18
C GLU A 179 -3.20 8.94 -6.48
N ALA A 180 -2.19 9.79 -6.55
CA ALA A 180 -0.91 9.54 -5.92
C ALA A 180 -0.63 10.59 -4.85
N GLU A 181 -0.18 10.14 -3.68
CA GLU A 181 0.12 10.99 -2.54
C GLU A 181 1.36 10.53 -1.78
N ALA A 182 1.91 11.43 -0.95
CA ALA A 182 2.86 11.02 0.07
C ALA A 182 2.11 10.23 1.16
N ALA A 183 2.59 9.05 1.51
CA ALA A 183 1.92 8.16 2.46
C ALA A 183 2.06 8.58 3.92
N HIS A 184 2.49 9.80 4.19
CA HIS A 184 2.66 10.35 5.54
C HIS A 184 1.83 11.64 5.73
N GLY A 185 1.64 12.04 6.99
CA GLY A 185 0.90 13.24 7.33
C GLY A 185 1.63 14.54 6.95
N THR A 186 0.99 15.66 7.26
CA THR A 186 1.37 17.02 6.84
C THR A 186 2.60 17.60 7.56
N VAL A 187 3.27 16.84 8.45
CA VAL A 187 4.49 17.24 9.18
C VAL A 187 4.34 18.63 9.84
N THR A 188 3.21 18.88 10.48
CA THR A 188 2.81 20.18 11.03
C THR A 188 3.84 20.78 11.98
N ARG A 189 4.62 19.97 12.69
CA ARG A 189 5.68 20.44 13.59
C ARG A 189 6.79 21.17 12.82
N HIS A 190 7.25 20.62 11.69
CA HIS A 190 8.25 21.26 10.84
C HIS A 190 7.69 22.51 10.18
N TYR A 191 6.44 22.49 9.73
CA TYR A 191 5.79 23.65 9.14
C TYR A 191 5.71 24.83 10.14
N ARG A 192 5.36 24.56 11.39
CA ARG A 192 5.38 25.59 12.46
C ARG A 192 6.77 26.17 12.72
N GLN A 193 7.82 25.35 12.63
CA GLN A 193 9.20 25.83 12.75
C GLN A 193 9.58 26.72 11.56
N HIS A 194 9.22 26.31 10.34
CA HIS A 194 9.43 27.08 9.12
C HIS A 194 8.72 28.45 9.21
N GLN A 195 7.46 28.51 9.67
CA GLN A 195 6.74 29.76 9.89
C GLN A 195 7.42 30.70 10.89
N GLN A 196 8.24 30.18 11.80
CA GLN A 196 9.05 30.94 12.73
C GLN A 196 10.42 31.36 12.16
N GLY A 197 10.67 31.13 10.87
CA GLY A 197 11.95 31.42 10.22
C GLY A 197 13.08 30.48 10.62
N LYS A 198 12.78 29.33 11.22
CA LYS A 198 13.78 28.32 11.60
C LYS A 198 14.08 27.40 10.41
N PRO A 199 15.36 27.05 10.17
CA PRO A 199 15.69 26.06 9.15
C PRO A 199 15.04 24.71 9.50
N THR A 200 14.49 24.05 8.49
CA THR A 200 13.88 22.72 8.61
C THR A 200 14.49 21.76 7.63
N SER A 201 14.54 20.49 8.00
CA SER A 201 14.99 19.40 7.14
C SER A 201 13.87 18.37 7.06
N THR A 202 12.88 18.67 6.20
CA THR A 202 11.74 17.79 5.89
C THR A 202 12.04 17.06 4.60
N ASN A 203 11.89 15.74 4.61
CA ASN A 203 12.12 14.90 3.44
C ASN A 203 11.00 15.09 2.41
N PRO A 204 11.27 15.57 1.17
CA PRO A 204 10.28 15.79 0.14
C PRO A 204 10.12 14.58 -0.81
N ILE A 205 10.87 13.51 -0.65
CA ILE A 205 10.98 12.42 -1.65
C ILE A 205 9.63 11.78 -1.92
N ALA A 206 8.85 11.47 -0.89
CA ALA A 206 7.53 10.87 -1.07
C ALA A 206 6.58 11.77 -1.88
N SER A 207 6.65 13.11 -1.68
CA SER A 207 5.87 14.07 -2.46
C SER A 207 6.37 14.16 -3.91
N ILE A 208 7.68 14.17 -4.13
CA ILE A 208 8.26 14.14 -5.48
C ILE A 208 7.81 12.87 -6.22
N PHE A 209 7.90 11.70 -5.58
CA PHE A 209 7.49 10.43 -6.17
C PHE A 209 5.97 10.33 -6.39
N ALA A 210 5.15 10.98 -5.58
CA ALA A 210 3.73 11.10 -5.85
C ALA A 210 3.48 11.85 -7.17
N TRP A 211 4.16 12.96 -7.40
CA TRP A 211 4.08 13.70 -8.66
C TRP A 211 4.59 12.88 -9.85
N THR A 212 5.74 12.22 -9.72
CA THR A 212 6.28 11.40 -10.82
C THR A 212 5.36 10.21 -11.16
N ARG A 213 4.76 9.56 -10.16
CA ARG A 213 3.78 8.48 -10.39
C ARG A 213 2.54 8.97 -11.14
N GLY A 214 1.97 10.10 -10.74
CA GLY A 214 0.83 10.70 -11.42
C GLY A 214 1.15 11.12 -12.85
N LEU A 215 2.28 11.79 -13.07
CA LEU A 215 2.73 12.23 -14.38
C LEU A 215 3.10 11.05 -15.29
N ALA A 216 3.77 10.02 -14.78
CA ALA A 216 4.07 8.80 -15.56
C ALA A 216 2.79 8.07 -15.98
N HIS A 217 1.78 8.03 -15.11
CA HIS A 217 0.48 7.48 -15.46
C HIS A 217 -0.18 8.30 -16.57
N ARG A 218 -0.18 9.62 -16.44
CA ARG A 218 -0.69 10.53 -17.49
C ARG A 218 0.05 10.34 -18.82
N GLY A 219 1.39 10.26 -18.78
CA GLY A 219 2.21 9.99 -19.95
C GLY A 219 1.81 8.69 -20.67
N LYS A 220 1.54 7.63 -19.92
CA LYS A 220 1.05 6.35 -20.48
C LYS A 220 -0.31 6.49 -21.15
N LEU A 221 -1.26 7.19 -20.52
CA LEU A 221 -2.60 7.40 -21.08
C LEU A 221 -2.56 8.22 -22.38
N ASP A 222 -1.64 9.17 -22.49
CA ASP A 222 -1.48 10.05 -23.66
C ASP A 222 -0.53 9.49 -24.71
N GLY A 223 0.18 8.40 -24.43
CA GLY A 223 1.28 7.92 -25.29
C GLY A 223 2.46 8.88 -25.34
N ASN A 224 2.65 9.70 -24.30
CA ASN A 224 3.74 10.69 -24.21
C ASN A 224 4.98 10.07 -23.55
N GLN A 225 5.87 9.54 -24.38
CA GLN A 225 7.10 8.90 -23.90
C GLN A 225 8.06 9.90 -23.24
N GLU A 226 8.14 11.12 -23.74
CA GLU A 226 9.01 12.18 -23.19
C GLU A 226 8.65 12.48 -21.72
N LEU A 227 7.34 12.53 -21.40
CA LEU A 227 6.88 12.72 -20.03
C LEU A 227 7.23 11.52 -19.14
N ILE A 228 7.13 10.29 -19.67
CA ILE A 228 7.51 9.07 -18.93
C ILE A 228 9.00 9.07 -18.62
N ASP A 229 9.83 9.38 -19.63
CA ASP A 229 11.29 9.41 -19.49
C ASP A 229 11.73 10.51 -18.51
N PHE A 230 11.10 11.68 -18.55
CA PHE A 230 11.35 12.75 -17.58
C PHE A 230 11.07 12.31 -16.15
N THR A 231 9.92 11.64 -15.92
CA THR A 231 9.57 11.18 -14.57
C THR A 231 10.54 10.13 -14.05
N GLN A 232 10.97 9.24 -14.90
CA GLN A 232 12.00 8.25 -14.56
C GLN A 232 13.34 8.90 -14.23
N ALA A 233 13.79 9.83 -15.07
CA ALA A 233 15.02 10.58 -14.83
C ALA A 233 15.00 11.35 -13.50
N LEU A 234 13.86 11.96 -13.15
CA LEU A 234 13.70 12.65 -11.85
C LEU A 234 13.80 11.68 -10.67
N GLU A 235 13.16 10.50 -10.73
CA GLU A 235 13.25 9.50 -9.67
C GLU A 235 14.70 9.01 -9.49
N GLU A 236 15.39 8.70 -10.59
CA GLU A 236 16.78 8.27 -10.57
C GLU A 236 17.70 9.35 -9.98
N VAL A 237 17.53 10.60 -10.37
CA VAL A 237 18.30 11.74 -9.83
C VAL A 237 18.09 11.92 -8.33
N VAL A 238 16.86 11.75 -7.85
CA VAL A 238 16.58 11.81 -6.39
C VAL A 238 17.35 10.72 -5.65
N ILE A 239 17.33 9.49 -6.15
CA ILE A 239 18.03 8.35 -5.55
C ILE A 239 19.55 8.61 -5.54
N GLU A 240 20.12 8.97 -6.69
CA GLU A 240 21.56 9.27 -6.82
C GLU A 240 22.01 10.44 -5.95
N THR A 241 21.15 11.45 -5.77
CA THR A 241 21.43 12.57 -4.86
C THR A 241 21.59 12.09 -3.43
N VAL A 242 20.68 11.21 -2.96
CA VAL A 242 20.78 10.60 -1.64
C VAL A 242 22.02 9.70 -1.52
N GLU A 243 22.28 8.85 -2.51
CA GLU A 243 23.44 7.95 -2.54
C GLU A 243 24.78 8.71 -2.56
N SER A 244 24.80 9.91 -3.11
CA SER A 244 25.97 10.81 -3.08
C SER A 244 26.25 11.41 -1.68
N GLY A 245 25.41 11.15 -0.69
CA GLY A 245 25.51 11.69 0.65
C GLY A 245 24.77 13.02 0.88
N LYS A 246 24.05 13.53 -0.12
CA LYS A 246 23.19 14.72 -0.01
C LYS A 246 21.78 14.27 0.36
N MET A 247 21.38 14.45 1.60
CA MET A 247 20.12 13.93 2.12
C MET A 247 19.55 14.77 3.25
N THR A 248 18.31 14.57 3.58
CA THR A 248 17.63 15.19 4.72
C THR A 248 17.98 14.51 6.04
N LYS A 249 17.67 15.17 7.15
CA LYS A 249 18.06 14.76 8.51
C LYS A 249 17.55 13.38 8.90
N ASP A 250 16.34 13.00 8.47
CA ASP A 250 15.74 11.68 8.75
C ASP A 250 16.55 10.56 8.10
N LEU A 251 16.99 10.74 6.85
CA LEU A 251 17.82 9.77 6.15
C LEU A 251 19.24 9.72 6.71
N ALA A 252 19.83 10.88 7.01
CA ALA A 252 21.15 10.95 7.63
C ALA A 252 21.20 10.20 8.98
N ALA A 253 20.12 10.28 9.76
CA ALA A 253 20.00 9.57 11.03
C ALA A 253 19.99 8.04 10.87
N LEU A 254 19.51 7.52 9.72
CA LEU A 254 19.55 6.08 9.41
C LEU A 254 20.95 5.61 8.99
N VAL A 255 21.74 6.48 8.39
CA VAL A 255 23.14 6.16 8.01
C VAL A 255 24.04 6.07 9.23
N GLY A 256 23.90 6.99 10.19
CA GLY A 256 24.66 6.94 11.43
C GLY A 256 24.75 8.31 12.12
N GLU A 257 25.15 8.27 13.39
CA GLU A 257 25.34 9.47 14.20
C GLU A 257 26.43 10.38 13.59
N GLY A 258 26.16 11.67 13.50
CA GLY A 258 27.10 12.65 12.93
C GLY A 258 27.08 12.74 11.40
N THR A 259 26.26 11.97 10.69
CA THR A 259 26.12 12.09 9.23
C THR A 259 25.63 13.48 8.85
N PRO A 260 26.31 14.20 7.93
CA PRO A 260 25.87 15.49 7.44
C PRO A 260 24.48 15.41 6.78
N TYR A 261 23.70 16.46 6.91
CA TYR A 261 22.40 16.56 6.26
C TYR A 261 22.17 17.96 5.70
N GLN A 262 21.23 18.04 4.76
CA GLN A 262 20.80 19.28 4.13
C GLN A 262 19.47 19.77 4.72
N THR A 263 19.22 21.07 4.64
CA THR A 263 17.87 21.62 4.80
C THR A 263 16.96 21.14 3.64
N THR A 264 15.65 21.30 3.80
CA THR A 264 14.70 20.99 2.72
C THR A 264 15.06 21.75 1.43
N ASP A 265 15.35 23.04 1.54
CA ASP A 265 15.65 23.90 0.41
C ASP A 265 16.97 23.51 -0.26
N ASP A 266 18.03 23.25 0.50
CA ASP A 266 19.31 22.81 -0.04
C ASP A 266 19.21 21.45 -0.74
N PHE A 267 18.42 20.53 -0.19
CA PHE A 267 18.20 19.22 -0.79
C PHE A 267 17.41 19.33 -2.10
N MET A 268 16.35 20.14 -2.12
CA MET A 268 15.59 20.43 -3.35
C MET A 268 16.45 21.09 -4.42
N ASN A 269 17.31 22.05 -4.05
CA ASN A 269 18.26 22.68 -4.96
C ASN A 269 19.26 21.66 -5.53
N SER A 270 19.79 20.77 -4.69
CA SER A 270 20.71 19.70 -5.15
C SER A 270 20.03 18.77 -6.18
N ILE A 271 18.76 18.40 -5.96
CA ILE A 271 17.98 17.60 -6.94
C ILE A 271 17.80 18.40 -8.24
N ALA A 272 17.42 19.68 -8.16
CA ALA A 272 17.18 20.52 -9.34
C ALA A 272 18.44 20.69 -10.19
N GLU A 273 19.60 20.93 -9.56
CA GLU A 273 20.89 21.03 -10.24
C GLU A 273 21.28 19.72 -10.96
N ASN A 274 21.14 18.58 -10.26
CA ASN A 274 21.45 17.27 -10.83
C ASN A 274 20.50 16.89 -11.98
N LEU A 275 19.21 17.24 -11.86
CA LEU A 275 18.23 17.01 -12.92
C LEU A 275 18.54 17.87 -14.15
N ALA A 276 18.84 19.16 -13.96
CA ALA A 276 19.20 20.04 -15.06
C ALA A 276 20.44 19.53 -15.82
N ALA A 277 21.43 19.02 -15.11
CA ALA A 277 22.64 18.44 -15.73
C ALA A 277 22.29 17.16 -16.53
N ARG A 278 21.37 16.33 -16.06
CA ARG A 278 20.95 15.09 -16.75
C ARG A 278 20.11 15.36 -17.99
N VAL A 279 19.18 16.30 -17.94
CA VAL A 279 18.27 16.60 -19.06
C VAL A 279 18.96 17.43 -20.16
N SER A 280 20.06 18.13 -19.83
CA SER A 280 20.84 18.90 -20.79
C SER A 280 21.93 18.09 -21.53
N ALA A 281 22.16 16.86 -21.12
CA ALA A 281 23.15 15.93 -21.70
C ALA A 281 22.50 15.00 -22.72
#